data_645e65a97c0641c491a9e634909039ab
#
_entry.id   645e65a97c0641c491a9e634909039ab
#
_cell.length_a   1.000
_cell.length_b   1.000
_cell.length_c   1.000
_cell.angle_alpha   90.00
_cell.angle_beta   90.00
_cell.angle_gamma   90.00
#
_symmetry.space_group_name_H-M   'P 1'
#
loop_
_entity.id
_entity.type
_entity.pdbx_description
1 polymer ?
#
loop_
_entity_poly.entity_id
_entity_poly.type
_entity_poly.pdbx_seq_one_letter_code
_entity_poly.pdbx_strand_id
1 'polypeptide(L)'
;MAFEIWVDADSVPKGLRTIILRAASRLALTCTFVADRSLPDVVQYIADDTFACRQKAREHGMTDPEQIRAVKSRIHMTVVQQGQDSADDFIVASAPAGSLCITHDIPLAARLLEKGCNVMDDRGSDYTAGDIRARLGDRLVNRELRSWGVFAEQQGSMDASGRKAFADNLDRKLTKLGKTI
;
A
#
# COMPACT_ATOMS: atom_id res chain seq x y z
N MET A 1 0.15 19.96 1.63
CA MET A 1 -0.01 19.04 0.47
C MET A 1 -0.56 17.72 1.00
N ALA A 2 -1.57 17.13 0.35
CA ALA A 2 -2.07 15.82 0.78
C ALA A 2 -0.97 14.76 0.51
N PHE A 3 -0.64 13.94 1.49
CA PHE A 3 0.26 12.80 1.30
C PHE A 3 -0.41 11.73 0.43
N GLU A 4 0.37 10.86 -0.17
CA GLU A 4 -0.10 9.75 -1.02
C GLU A 4 0.15 8.40 -0.33
N ILE A 5 -0.63 7.40 -0.73
CA ILE A 5 -0.45 6.01 -0.31
C ILE A 5 0.15 5.24 -1.49
N TRP A 6 1.22 4.51 -1.24
CA TRP A 6 1.87 3.61 -2.19
C TRP A 6 1.86 2.19 -1.64
N VAL A 7 1.43 1.24 -2.43
CA VAL A 7 1.25 -0.15 -1.99
C VAL A 7 2.03 -1.08 -2.91
N ASP A 8 2.98 -1.79 -2.32
CA ASP A 8 3.59 -2.96 -2.95
C ASP A 8 2.56 -4.11 -2.92
N ALA A 9 1.77 -4.20 -4.00
CA ALA A 9 0.56 -4.99 -4.01
C ALA A 9 0.80 -6.49 -4.17
N ASP A 10 1.99 -6.89 -4.59
CA ASP A 10 2.41 -8.29 -4.65
C ASP A 10 2.72 -8.85 -3.25
N SER A 11 3.25 -8.01 -2.36
CA SER A 11 3.54 -8.41 -0.98
C SER A 11 2.34 -8.31 -0.03
N VAL A 12 1.28 -7.57 -0.42
CA VAL A 12 0.13 -7.29 0.44
C VAL A 12 -1.05 -8.21 0.11
N PRO A 13 -1.55 -9.03 1.06
CA PRO A 13 -2.69 -9.94 0.84
C PRO A 13 -3.99 -9.22 0.44
N LYS A 14 -4.84 -9.88 -0.37
CA LYS A 14 -6.12 -9.33 -0.86
C LYS A 14 -6.99 -8.72 0.25
N GLY A 15 -7.08 -9.38 1.41
CA GLY A 15 -7.89 -8.88 2.54
C GLY A 15 -7.41 -7.51 3.05
N LEU A 16 -6.11 -7.27 3.05
CA LEU A 16 -5.52 -5.99 3.45
C LEU A 16 -5.66 -4.95 2.34
N ARG A 17 -5.47 -5.34 1.07
CA ARG A 17 -5.74 -4.42 -0.06
C ARG A 17 -7.15 -3.85 0.01
N THR A 18 -8.16 -4.67 0.35
CA THR A 18 -9.54 -4.21 0.54
C THR A 18 -9.67 -3.15 1.64
N ILE A 19 -8.94 -3.30 2.74
CA ILE A 19 -8.93 -2.31 3.84
C ILE A 19 -8.30 -1.00 3.36
N ILE A 20 -7.16 -1.07 2.68
CA ILE A 20 -6.45 0.10 2.15
C ILE A 20 -7.31 0.84 1.12
N LEU A 21 -7.94 0.12 0.18
CA LEU A 21 -8.84 0.66 -0.84
C LEU A 21 -9.98 1.46 -0.21
N ARG A 22 -10.64 0.89 0.80
CA ARG A 22 -11.74 1.56 1.53
C ARG A 22 -11.27 2.80 2.28
N ALA A 23 -10.11 2.74 2.93
CA ALA A 23 -9.55 3.87 3.64
C ALA A 23 -9.17 5.01 2.68
N ALA A 24 -8.53 4.71 1.55
CA ALA A 24 -8.14 5.68 0.53
C ALA A 24 -9.38 6.36 -0.09
N SER A 25 -10.41 5.60 -0.47
CA SER A 25 -11.67 6.14 -1.01
C SER A 25 -12.40 7.02 0.01
N ARG A 26 -12.55 6.55 1.26
CA ARG A 26 -13.21 7.29 2.34
C ARG A 26 -12.55 8.64 2.63
N LEU A 27 -11.22 8.70 2.59
CA LEU A 27 -10.45 9.90 2.89
C LEU A 27 -10.08 10.72 1.64
N ALA A 28 -10.54 10.29 0.45
CA ALA A 28 -10.23 10.89 -0.84
C ALA A 28 -8.71 11.08 -1.07
N LEU A 29 -7.90 10.11 -0.62
CA LEU A 29 -6.44 10.12 -0.78
C LEU A 29 -6.05 9.49 -2.11
N THR A 30 -4.98 10.02 -2.71
CA THR A 30 -4.32 9.35 -3.84
C THR A 30 -3.66 8.07 -3.34
N CYS A 31 -3.98 6.95 -3.97
CA CYS A 31 -3.45 5.64 -3.60
C CYS A 31 -3.03 4.87 -4.85
N THR A 32 -1.78 4.46 -4.93
CA THR A 32 -1.23 3.72 -6.06
C THR A 32 -0.83 2.32 -5.63
N PHE A 33 -1.46 1.32 -6.22
CA PHE A 33 -1.08 -0.09 -6.10
C PHE A 33 -0.11 -0.43 -7.24
N VAL A 34 1.04 -1.01 -6.90
CA VAL A 34 2.05 -1.43 -7.87
C VAL A 34 2.23 -2.94 -7.76
N ALA A 35 2.24 -3.64 -8.90
CA ALA A 35 2.45 -5.09 -8.97
C ALA A 35 3.05 -5.49 -10.33
N ASP A 36 3.57 -6.72 -10.42
CA ASP A 36 4.05 -7.31 -11.66
C ASP A 36 2.92 -7.81 -12.58
N ARG A 37 1.68 -7.82 -12.08
CA ARG A 37 0.48 -8.25 -12.78
C ARG A 37 -0.74 -7.43 -12.39
N SER A 38 -1.75 -7.47 -13.25
CA SER A 38 -3.04 -6.88 -12.93
C SER A 38 -3.73 -7.65 -11.80
N LEU A 39 -4.25 -6.92 -10.82
CA LEU A 39 -4.98 -7.45 -9.68
C LEU A 39 -6.48 -7.18 -9.83
N PRO A 40 -7.30 -8.19 -10.18
CA PRO A 40 -8.72 -8.00 -10.48
C PRO A 40 -9.52 -7.35 -9.36
N ASP A 41 -9.17 -7.63 -8.11
CA ASP A 41 -9.82 -7.03 -6.93
C ASP A 41 -9.59 -5.50 -6.86
N VAL A 42 -8.40 -5.04 -7.19
CA VAL A 42 -8.05 -3.62 -7.23
C VAL A 42 -8.70 -2.93 -8.43
N VAL A 43 -8.60 -3.54 -9.62
CA VAL A 43 -9.18 -2.99 -10.87
C VAL A 43 -10.70 -2.84 -10.75
N GLN A 44 -11.38 -3.86 -10.22
CA GLN A 44 -12.83 -3.80 -10.01
C GLN A 44 -13.19 -2.69 -9.01
N TYR A 45 -12.46 -2.58 -7.91
CA TYR A 45 -12.70 -1.53 -6.92
C TYR A 45 -12.53 -0.13 -7.51
N ILE A 46 -11.50 0.10 -8.34
CA ILE A 46 -11.29 1.39 -9.03
C ILE A 46 -12.47 1.74 -9.95
N ALA A 47 -13.03 0.75 -10.66
CA ALA A 47 -14.19 0.96 -11.51
C ALA A 47 -15.42 1.36 -10.69
N ASP A 48 -15.70 0.66 -9.61
CA ASP A 48 -16.82 0.92 -8.71
C ASP A 48 -16.68 2.28 -8.00
N ASP A 49 -15.48 2.62 -7.52
CA ASP A 49 -15.19 3.91 -6.89
C ASP A 49 -15.32 5.07 -7.89
N THR A 50 -14.86 4.88 -9.14
CA THR A 50 -15.04 5.86 -10.22
C THR A 50 -16.51 6.11 -10.49
N PHE A 51 -17.33 5.04 -10.53
CA PHE A 51 -18.77 5.17 -10.69
C PHE A 51 -19.39 5.95 -9.54
N ALA A 52 -19.02 5.62 -8.30
CA ALA A 52 -19.51 6.34 -7.11
C ALA A 52 -19.08 7.82 -7.10
N CYS A 53 -17.85 8.13 -7.51
CA CYS A 53 -17.38 9.52 -7.65
C CYS A 53 -18.20 10.31 -8.67
N ARG A 54 -18.56 9.70 -9.82
CA ARG A 54 -19.41 10.31 -10.84
C ARG A 54 -20.85 10.53 -10.35
N GLN A 55 -21.38 9.61 -9.59
CA GLN A 55 -22.69 9.76 -8.95
C GLN A 55 -22.71 10.97 -8.00
N LYS A 56 -21.73 11.03 -7.09
CA LYS A 56 -21.59 12.17 -6.17
C LYS A 56 -21.43 13.49 -6.91
N ALA A 57 -20.69 13.55 -8.00
CA ALA A 57 -20.53 14.76 -8.81
C ALA A 57 -21.87 15.24 -9.37
N ARG A 58 -22.75 14.33 -9.84
CA ARG A 58 -24.11 14.66 -10.28
C ARG A 58 -24.98 15.18 -9.14
N GLU A 59 -24.93 14.53 -7.97
CA GLU A 59 -25.66 14.93 -6.76
C GLU A 59 -25.25 16.33 -6.28
N HIS A 60 -23.99 16.73 -6.53
CA HIS A 60 -23.48 18.07 -6.23
C HIS A 60 -23.69 19.08 -7.38
N GLY A 61 -24.54 18.76 -8.35
CA GLY A 61 -24.97 19.69 -9.39
C GLY A 61 -24.13 19.72 -10.66
N MET A 62 -23.19 18.77 -10.84
CA MET A 62 -22.48 18.64 -12.11
C MET A 62 -23.41 18.04 -13.17
N THR A 63 -23.72 18.82 -14.22
CA THR A 63 -24.65 18.42 -15.30
C THR A 63 -23.97 18.15 -16.62
N ASP A 64 -22.77 18.70 -16.83
CA ASP A 64 -22.00 18.51 -18.06
C ASP A 64 -21.53 17.06 -18.19
N PRO A 65 -21.93 16.33 -19.25
CA PRO A 65 -21.55 14.94 -19.47
C PRO A 65 -20.02 14.75 -19.63
N GLU A 66 -19.32 15.71 -20.22
CA GLU A 66 -17.85 15.61 -20.41
C GLU A 66 -17.12 15.77 -19.09
N GLN A 67 -17.52 16.73 -18.27
CA GLN A 67 -16.96 16.91 -16.94
C GLN A 67 -17.24 15.69 -16.05
N ILE A 68 -18.45 15.11 -16.11
CA ILE A 68 -18.79 13.89 -15.38
C ILE A 68 -17.89 12.71 -15.84
N ARG A 69 -17.65 12.55 -17.14
CA ARG A 69 -16.76 11.50 -17.68
C ARG A 69 -15.32 11.68 -17.23
N ALA A 70 -14.87 12.92 -17.05
CA ALA A 70 -13.53 13.24 -16.58
C ALA A 70 -13.31 12.89 -15.09
N VAL A 71 -14.39 12.78 -14.30
CA VAL A 71 -14.29 12.36 -12.89
C VAL A 71 -13.80 10.92 -12.82
N LYS A 72 -12.71 10.71 -12.08
CA LYS A 72 -12.08 9.40 -11.86
C LYS A 72 -11.81 9.16 -10.38
N SER A 73 -11.65 7.91 -10.01
CA SER A 73 -11.08 7.53 -8.73
C SER A 73 -9.68 8.16 -8.54
N ARG A 74 -9.30 8.41 -7.31
CA ARG A 74 -7.93 8.75 -6.92
C ARG A 74 -7.07 7.51 -6.64
N ILE A 75 -7.65 6.34 -6.84
CA ILE A 75 -6.96 5.06 -6.67
C ILE A 75 -6.47 4.60 -8.05
N HIS A 76 -5.22 4.17 -8.10
CA HIS A 76 -4.56 3.76 -9.32
C HIS A 76 -3.99 2.35 -9.18
N MET A 77 -3.95 1.62 -10.29
CA MET A 77 -3.23 0.37 -10.42
C MET A 77 -2.15 0.54 -11.49
N THR A 78 -0.90 0.34 -11.12
CA THR A 78 0.24 0.33 -12.02
C THR A 78 0.76 -1.09 -12.15
N VAL A 79 0.80 -1.60 -13.37
CA VAL A 79 1.42 -2.88 -13.68
C VAL A 79 2.79 -2.60 -14.29
N VAL A 80 3.84 -3.10 -13.65
CA VAL A 80 5.21 -3.01 -14.15
C VAL A 80 5.58 -4.27 -14.91
N GLN A 81 6.55 -4.17 -15.82
CA GLN A 81 7.03 -5.36 -16.54
C GLN A 81 7.68 -6.33 -15.56
N GLN A 82 7.44 -7.63 -15.76
CA GLN A 82 8.07 -8.66 -14.97
C GLN A 82 9.60 -8.56 -15.06
N GLY A 83 10.24 -8.41 -13.91
CA GLY A 83 11.68 -8.34 -13.72
C GLY A 83 11.99 -8.33 -12.24
N GLN A 84 13.20 -8.79 -11.90
CA GLN A 84 13.65 -8.72 -10.52
C GLN A 84 13.67 -7.25 -10.08
N ASP A 85 13.03 -6.94 -8.96
CA ASP A 85 12.95 -5.61 -8.33
C ASP A 85 12.25 -4.50 -9.15
N SER A 86 11.57 -4.82 -10.27
CA SER A 86 10.96 -3.80 -11.13
C SER A 86 9.83 -3.01 -10.44
N ALA A 87 9.01 -3.67 -9.60
CA ALA A 87 7.98 -3.01 -8.82
C ALA A 87 8.59 -2.15 -7.70
N ASP A 88 9.59 -2.68 -7.02
CA ASP A 88 10.32 -1.98 -5.96
C ASP A 88 10.99 -0.72 -6.50
N ASP A 89 11.72 -0.84 -7.61
CA ASP A 89 12.38 0.28 -8.26
C ASP A 89 11.39 1.35 -8.70
N PHE A 90 10.24 0.94 -9.25
CA PHE A 90 9.19 1.86 -9.64
C PHE A 90 8.62 2.61 -8.42
N ILE A 91 8.32 1.92 -7.31
CA ILE A 91 7.81 2.53 -6.09
C ILE A 91 8.85 3.51 -5.52
N VAL A 92 10.11 3.08 -5.41
CA VAL A 92 11.18 3.95 -4.90
C VAL A 92 11.39 5.17 -5.79
N ALA A 93 11.33 5.04 -7.10
CA ALA A 93 11.48 6.17 -8.01
C ALA A 93 10.31 7.16 -7.89
N SER A 94 9.07 6.65 -7.82
CA SER A 94 7.85 7.43 -8.01
C SER A 94 7.24 7.97 -6.71
N ALA A 95 7.33 7.25 -5.58
CA ALA A 95 6.72 7.68 -4.32
C ALA A 95 7.38 8.96 -3.79
N PRO A 96 6.64 10.07 -3.59
CA PRO A 96 7.18 11.29 -3.00
C PRO A 96 7.63 11.09 -1.54
N ALA A 97 8.62 11.85 -1.10
CA ALA A 97 8.97 11.91 0.32
C ALA A 97 7.74 12.33 1.16
N GLY A 98 7.57 11.72 2.34
CA GLY A 98 6.39 11.93 3.19
C GLY A 98 5.19 11.04 2.86
N SER A 99 5.18 10.32 1.72
CA SER A 99 4.15 9.33 1.39
C SER A 99 4.09 8.21 2.42
N LEU A 100 2.93 7.57 2.54
CA LEU A 100 2.78 6.30 3.26
C LEU A 100 2.97 5.15 2.28
N CYS A 101 4.00 4.34 2.48
CA CYS A 101 4.28 3.14 1.71
C CYS A 101 3.93 1.90 2.53
N ILE A 102 3.26 0.93 1.92
CA ILE A 102 2.85 -0.32 2.58
C ILE A 102 3.51 -1.47 1.84
N THR A 103 4.40 -2.20 2.52
CA THR A 103 5.12 -3.35 1.98
C THR A 103 5.51 -4.33 3.08
N HIS A 104 5.60 -5.61 2.75
CA HIS A 104 6.23 -6.65 3.60
C HIS A 104 7.72 -6.84 3.26
N ASP A 105 8.21 -6.27 2.16
CA ASP A 105 9.60 -6.41 1.74
C ASP A 105 10.52 -5.46 2.53
N ILE A 106 11.46 -6.05 3.28
CA ILE A 106 12.38 -5.30 4.15
C ILE A 106 13.41 -4.48 3.35
N PRO A 107 14.05 -4.99 2.30
CA PRO A 107 14.89 -4.21 1.39
C PRO A 107 14.17 -3.00 0.79
N LEU A 108 12.95 -3.17 0.29
CA LEU A 108 12.14 -2.06 -0.22
C LEU A 108 11.83 -1.05 0.89
N ALA A 109 11.43 -1.52 2.07
CA ALA A 109 11.16 -0.67 3.23
C ALA A 109 12.38 0.18 3.62
N ALA A 110 13.59 -0.39 3.60
CA ALA A 110 14.83 0.34 3.86
C ALA A 110 15.04 1.50 2.88
N ARG A 111 14.93 1.23 1.59
CA ARG A 111 15.09 2.25 0.52
C ARG A 111 14.07 3.38 0.63
N LEU A 112 12.83 3.04 0.97
CA LEU A 112 11.75 4.01 1.13
C LEU A 112 11.95 4.89 2.36
N LEU A 113 12.43 4.33 3.48
CA LEU A 113 12.78 5.13 4.67
C LEU A 113 13.94 6.09 4.39
N GLU A 114 14.97 5.67 3.65
CA GLU A 114 16.07 6.54 3.22
C GLU A 114 15.58 7.70 2.34
N LYS A 115 14.55 7.47 1.54
CA LYS A 115 13.88 8.50 0.73
C LYS A 115 13.02 9.46 1.55
N GLY A 116 12.80 9.18 2.84
CA GLY A 116 11.94 10.00 3.72
C GLY A 116 10.46 9.66 3.64
N CYS A 117 10.10 8.48 3.15
CA CYS A 117 8.74 7.97 3.21
C CYS A 117 8.40 7.42 4.61
N ASN A 118 7.13 7.39 4.95
CA ASN A 118 6.62 6.60 6.07
C ASN A 118 6.37 5.18 5.57
N VAL A 119 6.84 4.17 6.28
CA VAL A 119 6.67 2.79 5.82
C VAL A 119 5.96 1.96 6.89
N MET A 120 4.97 1.18 6.47
CA MET A 120 4.17 0.29 7.32
C MET A 120 4.21 -1.13 6.75
N ASP A 121 4.29 -2.12 7.64
CA ASP A 121 4.21 -3.52 7.26
C ASP A 121 2.75 -4.00 7.07
N ASP A 122 2.59 -5.24 6.61
CA ASP A 122 1.30 -5.90 6.43
C ASP A 122 0.58 -6.24 7.76
N ARG A 123 1.21 -6.01 8.92
CA ARG A 123 0.62 -6.13 10.25
C ARG A 123 0.18 -4.79 10.82
N GLY A 124 0.44 -3.70 10.09
CA GLY A 124 0.13 -2.36 10.51
C GLY A 124 1.17 -1.73 11.45
N SER A 125 2.37 -2.31 11.54
CA SER A 125 3.45 -1.75 12.33
C SER A 125 4.30 -0.80 11.47
N ASP A 126 4.73 0.32 12.06
CA ASP A 126 5.67 1.22 11.38
C ASP A 126 7.06 0.59 11.33
N TYR A 127 7.71 0.68 10.17
CA TYR A 127 9.14 0.44 10.07
C TYR A 127 9.92 1.68 10.54
N THR A 128 10.90 1.47 11.40
CA THR A 128 11.91 2.47 11.75
C THR A 128 13.29 2.05 11.23
N ALA A 129 14.22 2.98 11.13
CA ALA A 129 15.59 2.67 10.72
C ALA A 129 16.27 1.66 11.67
N GLY A 130 15.89 1.64 12.95
CA GLY A 130 16.35 0.66 13.93
C GLY A 130 15.80 -0.73 13.66
N ASP A 131 14.47 -0.83 13.42
CA ASP A 131 13.80 -2.10 13.14
C ASP A 131 14.32 -2.74 11.85
N ILE A 132 14.58 -1.93 10.83
CA ILE A 132 15.12 -2.43 9.55
C ILE A 132 16.49 -3.09 9.75
N ARG A 133 17.39 -2.48 10.53
CA ARG A 133 18.72 -3.07 10.79
C ARG A 133 18.61 -4.40 11.51
N ALA A 134 17.76 -4.48 12.54
CA ALA A 134 17.52 -5.72 13.28
C ALA A 134 16.93 -6.81 12.36
N ARG A 135 15.90 -6.49 11.58
CA ARG A 135 15.24 -7.45 10.68
C ARG A 135 16.10 -7.89 9.49
N LEU A 136 16.99 -7.03 8.98
CA LEU A 136 17.99 -7.42 7.97
C LEU A 136 18.99 -8.41 8.55
N GLY A 137 19.44 -8.19 9.79
CA GLY A 137 20.28 -9.15 10.51
C GLY A 137 19.60 -10.52 10.68
N ASP A 138 18.36 -10.52 11.17
CA ASP A 138 17.57 -11.75 11.35
C ASP A 138 17.31 -12.47 10.01
N ARG A 139 17.10 -11.73 8.91
CA ARG A 139 16.89 -12.33 7.58
C ARG A 139 18.15 -13.04 7.06
N LEU A 140 19.33 -12.50 7.32
CA LEU A 140 20.60 -13.16 7.00
C LEU A 140 20.76 -14.46 7.79
N VAL A 141 20.54 -14.40 9.10
CA VAL A 141 20.59 -15.58 9.98
C VAL A 141 19.56 -16.63 9.57
N ASN A 142 18.31 -16.23 9.32
CA ASN A 142 17.25 -17.15 8.89
C ASN A 142 17.48 -17.73 7.49
N ARG A 143 18.19 -17.03 6.60
CA ARG A 143 18.60 -17.56 5.29
C ARG A 143 19.67 -18.64 5.45
N GLU A 144 20.64 -18.44 6.34
CA GLU A 144 21.65 -19.45 6.65
C GLU A 144 21.02 -20.67 7.34
N LEU A 145 20.12 -20.47 8.32
CA LEU A 145 19.41 -21.56 8.99
C LEU A 145 18.57 -22.39 8.00
N ARG A 146 17.93 -21.75 7.02
CA ARG A 146 17.22 -22.47 5.94
C ARG A 146 18.14 -23.26 5.05
N SER A 147 19.34 -22.76 4.76
CA SER A 147 20.34 -23.51 3.99
C SER A 147 20.83 -24.76 4.74
N TRP A 148 20.69 -24.78 6.07
CA TRP A 148 21.01 -25.92 6.93
C TRP A 148 19.80 -26.84 7.21
N GLY A 149 18.66 -26.63 6.53
CA GLY A 149 17.45 -27.44 6.65
C GLY A 149 16.60 -27.16 7.88
N VAL A 150 16.88 -26.09 8.61
CA VAL A 150 16.03 -25.61 9.72
C VAL A 150 14.91 -24.74 9.15
N PHE A 151 13.71 -25.27 9.10
CA PHE A 151 12.53 -24.55 8.60
C PHE A 151 11.99 -23.64 9.71
N ALA A 152 11.88 -22.32 9.43
CA ALA A 152 11.02 -21.45 10.21
C ALA A 152 9.56 -21.75 9.86
N GLU A 153 8.68 -21.79 10.86
CA GLU A 153 7.23 -21.99 10.65
C GLU A 153 6.69 -21.02 9.59
N GLN A 154 5.92 -21.56 8.66
CA GLN A 154 5.18 -20.74 7.70
C GLN A 154 4.25 -19.82 8.48
N GLN A 155 4.34 -18.53 8.25
CA GLN A 155 3.39 -17.55 8.80
C GLN A 155 1.99 -17.91 8.30
N GLY A 156 1.12 -18.32 9.23
CA GLY A 156 -0.29 -18.63 8.95
C GLY A 156 -1.00 -17.43 8.30
N SER A 157 -2.05 -17.72 7.55
CA SER A 157 -2.90 -16.66 6.97
C SER A 157 -3.39 -15.72 8.08
N MET A 158 -3.33 -14.41 7.81
CA MET A 158 -3.79 -13.39 8.77
C MET A 158 -5.26 -13.62 9.12
N ASP A 159 -5.53 -13.81 10.39
CA ASP A 159 -6.88 -14.03 10.93
C ASP A 159 -7.71 -12.72 10.99
N ALA A 160 -8.94 -12.81 11.47
CA ALA A 160 -9.83 -11.65 11.61
C ALA A 160 -9.27 -10.59 12.58
N SER A 161 -8.57 -11.03 13.64
CA SER A 161 -7.96 -10.16 14.64
C SER A 161 -6.80 -9.36 14.03
N GLY A 162 -5.93 -10.02 13.27
CA GLY A 162 -4.83 -9.37 12.56
C GLY A 162 -5.30 -8.33 11.55
N ARG A 163 -6.36 -8.65 10.78
CA ARG A 163 -6.96 -7.68 9.84
C ARG A 163 -7.55 -6.47 10.56
N LYS A 164 -8.20 -6.68 11.72
CA LYS A 164 -8.73 -5.58 12.54
C LYS A 164 -7.58 -4.71 13.07
N ALA A 165 -6.54 -5.32 13.63
CA ALA A 165 -5.37 -4.60 14.13
C ALA A 165 -4.69 -3.77 13.04
N PHE A 166 -4.54 -4.33 11.83
CA PHE A 166 -4.04 -3.59 10.67
C PHE A 166 -4.92 -2.39 10.34
N ALA A 167 -6.24 -2.56 10.27
CA ALA A 167 -7.17 -1.46 9.97
C ALA A 167 -7.08 -0.33 11.01
N ASP A 168 -7.06 -0.68 12.30
CA ASP A 168 -6.96 0.29 13.41
C ASP A 168 -5.61 1.05 13.36
N ASN A 169 -4.52 0.37 13.02
CA ASN A 169 -3.20 0.96 12.89
C ASN A 169 -3.11 1.87 11.66
N LEU A 170 -3.65 1.43 10.53
CA LEU A 170 -3.73 2.22 9.31
C LEU A 170 -4.51 3.52 9.55
N ASP A 171 -5.68 3.46 10.15
CA ASP A 171 -6.49 4.64 10.46
C ASP A 171 -5.76 5.63 11.37
N ARG A 172 -5.07 5.13 12.40
CA ARG A 172 -4.24 5.98 13.28
C ARG A 172 -3.10 6.65 12.51
N LYS A 173 -2.43 5.92 11.62
CA LYS A 173 -1.33 6.44 10.80
C LYS A 173 -1.83 7.50 9.83
N LEU A 174 -2.93 7.24 9.11
CA LEU A 174 -3.53 8.18 8.17
C LEU A 174 -3.99 9.47 8.89
N THR A 175 -4.59 9.34 10.07
CA THR A 175 -4.99 10.49 10.91
C THR A 175 -3.78 11.32 11.34
N LYS A 176 -2.69 10.66 11.75
CA LYS A 176 -1.45 11.35 12.16
C LYS A 176 -0.83 12.12 10.99
N LEU A 177 -0.71 11.48 9.83
CA LEU A 177 -0.15 12.11 8.63
C LEU A 177 -1.02 13.26 8.12
N GLY A 178 -2.36 13.11 8.17
CA GLY A 178 -3.29 14.17 7.78
C GLY A 178 -3.27 15.40 8.71
N LYS A 179 -2.82 15.27 9.96
CA LYS A 179 -2.69 16.40 10.90
C LYS A 179 -1.34 17.12 10.79
N THR A 180 -0.36 16.50 10.15
CA THR A 180 1.00 17.07 10.01
C THR A 180 1.09 18.01 8.80
N ILE A 181 -0.01 18.14 8.05
CA ILE A 181 -0.18 18.99 6.88
C ILE A 181 -1.13 20.14 7.22
#